data_f566ef3674da83b05832b1dfe2479122
#
_entry.id   f566ef3674da83b05832b1dfe2479122
#
_cell.length_a   1.000
_cell.length_b   1.000
_cell.length_c   1.000
_cell.angle_alpha   90.00
_cell.angle_beta   90.00
_cell.angle_gamma   90.00
#
_symmetry.space_group_name_H-M   'P 1'
#
loop_
_entity.id
_entity.type
_entity.pdbx_description
1 polymer ?
#
loop_
_entity_poly.entity_id
_entity_poly.type
_entity_poly.pdbx_seq_one_letter_code
_entity_poly.pdbx_strand_id
1 'polypeptide(L)'
;MTVKKRFDKSLYKMYDELAKDATKLYNEGLGQTLTDNPDRYRQDLVADSHLVECEVKLVWDTDEFPYDTVQLPQRKAKFFDKLTKFYIWNKSLTRAATFWSDDIKDLEPVEVPNKYVYKGEYFFQIPLDMVEFVELQHELEVPA
;
A
#
# COMPACT_ATOMS: atom_id res chain seq x y z
N MET A 1 1.05 26.83 6.53
CA MET A 1 0.19 25.80 5.93
C MET A 1 -0.89 25.39 6.92
N THR A 2 -2.14 25.41 6.51
CA THR A 2 -3.26 25.05 7.39
C THR A 2 -3.68 23.60 7.14
N VAL A 3 -3.77 22.82 8.22
CA VAL A 3 -4.21 21.43 8.14
C VAL A 3 -5.74 21.40 8.16
N LYS A 4 -6.35 20.77 7.16
CA LYS A 4 -7.80 20.65 7.05
C LYS A 4 -8.39 19.61 8.00
N LYS A 5 -7.61 18.56 8.33
CA LYS A 5 -8.03 17.45 9.17
C LYS A 5 -6.83 16.99 10.00
N ARG A 6 -7.07 16.67 11.26
CA ARG A 6 -6.02 16.16 12.14
C ARG A 6 -5.57 14.77 11.71
N PHE A 7 -4.26 14.57 11.59
CA PHE A 7 -3.67 13.29 11.26
C PHE A 7 -3.44 12.48 12.55
N ASP A 8 -3.96 11.25 12.58
CA ASP A 8 -3.81 10.36 13.74
C ASP A 8 -2.67 9.38 13.49
N LYS A 9 -1.50 9.69 14.03
CA LYS A 9 -0.30 8.86 13.87
C LYS A 9 -0.41 7.47 14.50
N SER A 10 -1.12 7.38 15.65
CA SER A 10 -1.28 6.09 16.33
C SER A 10 -2.10 5.11 15.51
N LEU A 11 -3.16 5.60 14.89
CA LEU A 11 -4.02 4.79 14.02
C LEU A 11 -3.22 4.26 12.82
N TYR A 12 -2.46 5.13 12.15
CA TYR A 12 -1.67 4.74 10.98
C TYR A 12 -0.58 3.75 11.33
N LYS A 13 0.11 3.96 12.46
CA LYS A 13 1.15 3.03 12.93
C LYS A 13 0.58 1.64 13.16
N MET A 14 -0.59 1.54 13.77
CA MET A 14 -1.25 0.25 14.00
C MET A 14 -1.58 -0.46 12.69
N TYR A 15 -2.15 0.27 11.73
CA TYR A 15 -2.51 -0.32 10.45
C TYR A 15 -1.27 -0.66 9.59
N ASP A 16 -0.18 0.09 9.72
CA ASP A 16 1.08 -0.25 9.04
C ASP A 16 1.59 -1.62 9.50
N GLU A 17 1.55 -1.91 10.79
CA GLU A 17 1.94 -3.22 11.31
C GLU A 17 0.99 -4.33 10.85
N LEU A 18 -0.32 -4.08 10.84
CA LEU A 18 -1.30 -5.03 10.34
C LEU A 18 -1.12 -5.32 8.85
N ALA A 19 -0.79 -4.30 8.06
CA ALA A 19 -0.50 -4.47 6.63
C ALA A 19 0.69 -5.41 6.42
N LYS A 20 1.74 -5.26 7.22
CA LYS A 20 2.89 -6.15 7.14
C LYS A 20 2.52 -7.57 7.51
N ASP A 21 1.74 -7.75 8.57
CA ASP A 21 1.29 -9.08 9.01
C ASP A 21 0.43 -9.76 7.94
N ALA A 22 -0.51 -9.04 7.35
CA ALA A 22 -1.37 -9.55 6.29
C ALA A 22 -0.55 -9.96 5.06
N THR A 23 0.42 -9.13 4.68
CA THR A 23 1.26 -9.39 3.51
C THR A 23 2.14 -10.62 3.73
N LYS A 24 2.71 -10.78 4.92
CA LYS A 24 3.47 -11.97 5.27
C LYS A 24 2.61 -13.23 5.21
N LEU A 25 1.42 -13.16 5.81
CA LEU A 25 0.52 -14.29 5.87
C LEU A 25 0.05 -14.73 4.47
N TYR A 26 -0.29 -13.76 3.62
CA TYR A 26 -0.66 -14.04 2.23
C TYR A 26 0.47 -14.77 1.50
N ASN A 27 1.70 -14.30 1.62
CA ASN A 27 2.85 -14.90 0.94
C ASN A 27 3.22 -16.27 1.49
N GLU A 28 3.02 -16.49 2.79
CA GLU A 28 3.20 -17.83 3.38
C GLU A 28 2.28 -18.84 2.72
N GLY A 29 1.05 -18.45 2.42
CA GLY A 29 0.10 -19.29 1.70
C GLY A 29 0.56 -19.66 0.29
N LEU A 30 1.45 -18.87 -0.30
CA LEU A 30 2.07 -19.14 -1.60
C LEU A 30 3.42 -19.86 -1.48
N GLY A 31 3.83 -20.22 -0.27
CA GLY A 31 5.13 -20.84 -0.03
C GLY A 31 6.30 -19.87 -0.03
N GLN A 32 6.04 -18.57 0.13
CA GLN A 32 7.07 -17.54 0.17
C GLN A 32 7.19 -16.94 1.55
N THR A 33 8.41 -16.74 2.02
CA THR A 33 8.69 -16.10 3.31
C THR A 33 9.13 -14.67 3.10
N LEU A 34 8.45 -13.74 3.74
CA LEU A 34 8.85 -12.34 3.78
C LEU A 34 9.39 -12.02 5.18
N THR A 35 10.44 -11.22 5.23
CA THR A 35 11.05 -10.78 6.50
C THR A 35 11.05 -9.26 6.57
N ASP A 36 11.11 -8.73 7.79
CA ASP A 36 11.20 -7.29 7.98
C ASP A 36 12.50 -6.77 7.36
N ASN A 37 12.41 -5.60 6.70
CA ASN A 37 13.60 -4.94 6.20
C ASN A 37 14.34 -4.29 7.39
N PRO A 38 15.62 -4.60 7.59
CA PRO A 38 16.39 -3.98 8.68
C PRO A 38 16.56 -2.48 8.49
N ASP A 39 16.47 -1.98 7.25
CA ASP A 39 16.51 -0.54 6.98
C ASP A 39 15.10 0.03 7.02
N ARG A 40 14.74 0.68 8.13
CA ARG A 40 13.41 1.25 8.35
C ARG A 40 13.06 2.42 7.43
N TYR A 41 14.02 2.97 6.71
CA TYR A 41 13.78 4.06 5.75
C TYR A 41 13.51 3.56 4.34
N ARG A 42 13.58 2.25 4.14
CA ARG A 42 13.34 1.60 2.85
C ARG A 42 12.03 0.81 2.89
N GLN A 43 11.81 -0.01 1.88
CA GLN A 43 10.60 -0.84 1.77
C GLN A 43 10.39 -1.67 3.05
N ASP A 44 9.14 -1.95 3.38
CA ASP A 44 8.77 -2.60 4.64
C ASP A 44 9.31 -4.01 4.81
N LEU A 45 9.29 -4.80 3.74
CA LEU A 45 9.60 -6.23 3.80
C LEU A 45 10.58 -6.63 2.71
N VAL A 46 11.25 -7.75 2.92
CA VAL A 46 12.22 -8.33 1.99
C VAL A 46 11.76 -9.72 1.59
N ALA A 47 11.72 -9.97 0.27
CA ALA A 47 11.52 -11.29 -0.33
C ALA A 47 12.82 -11.74 -1.01
N ASP A 48 12.86 -12.99 -1.51
CA ASP A 48 14.07 -13.53 -2.15
C ASP A 48 14.50 -12.74 -3.39
N SER A 49 13.54 -12.31 -4.21
CA SER A 49 13.83 -11.69 -5.51
C SER A 49 13.48 -10.21 -5.58
N HIS A 50 12.83 -9.66 -4.55
CA HIS A 50 12.32 -8.29 -4.60
C HIS A 50 12.07 -7.76 -3.20
N LEU A 51 11.76 -6.47 -3.13
CA LEU A 51 11.31 -5.82 -1.90
C LEU A 51 9.79 -5.65 -1.93
N VAL A 52 9.19 -5.42 -0.77
CA VAL A 52 7.75 -5.28 -0.64
C VAL A 52 7.43 -4.05 0.19
N GLU A 53 6.51 -3.24 -0.33
CA GLU A 53 5.96 -2.09 0.38
C GLU A 53 4.47 -2.34 0.57
N CYS A 54 3.95 -2.13 1.77
CA CYS A 54 2.55 -2.42 2.06
C CYS A 54 1.93 -1.33 2.93
N GLU A 55 0.62 -1.12 2.72
CA GLU A 55 -0.15 -0.15 3.48
C GLU A 55 -1.63 -0.56 3.51
N VAL A 56 -2.41 0.06 4.40
CA VAL A 56 -3.86 -0.07 4.43
C VAL A 56 -4.48 1.23 3.93
N LYS A 57 -5.42 1.12 3.00
CA LYS A 57 -6.23 2.25 2.55
C LYS A 57 -7.51 2.28 3.37
N LEU A 58 -7.54 3.12 4.39
CA LEU A 58 -8.62 3.14 5.37
C LEU A 58 -9.99 3.48 4.79
N VAL A 59 -10.02 4.24 3.68
CA VAL A 59 -11.28 4.57 3.00
C VAL A 59 -11.81 3.44 2.13
N TRP A 60 -11.02 2.42 1.89
CA TRP A 60 -11.46 1.20 1.21
C TRP A 60 -11.96 0.20 2.24
N ASP A 61 -13.20 0.32 2.62
CA ASP A 61 -13.82 -0.45 3.69
C ASP A 61 -14.79 -1.53 3.19
N THR A 62 -14.75 -1.84 1.90
CA THR A 62 -15.56 -2.85 1.23
C THR A 62 -14.69 -3.93 0.60
N ASP A 63 -15.30 -5.02 0.10
CA ASP A 63 -14.56 -6.05 -0.64
C ASP A 63 -14.18 -5.55 -2.03
N GLU A 64 -15.10 -4.92 -2.75
CA GLU A 64 -14.81 -4.37 -4.06
C GLU A 64 -14.04 -3.07 -3.92
N PHE A 65 -13.06 -2.90 -4.81
CA PHE A 65 -12.29 -1.65 -4.87
C PHE A 65 -13.19 -0.54 -5.46
N PRO A 66 -13.44 0.56 -4.72
CA PRO A 66 -14.48 1.52 -5.10
C PRO A 66 -14.01 2.63 -6.05
N TYR A 67 -12.77 2.55 -6.55
CA TYR A 67 -12.19 3.61 -7.36
C TYR A 67 -11.79 3.11 -8.75
N ASP A 68 -11.65 4.03 -9.70
CA ASP A 68 -11.26 3.71 -11.08
C ASP A 68 -9.75 3.49 -11.24
N THR A 69 -8.96 4.03 -10.32
CA THR A 69 -7.50 3.87 -10.30
C THR A 69 -7.02 3.65 -8.88
N VAL A 70 -5.86 3.00 -8.77
CA VAL A 70 -5.15 2.92 -7.50
C VAL A 70 -4.19 4.10 -7.44
N GLN A 71 -4.24 4.87 -6.36
CA GLN A 71 -3.37 6.03 -6.18
C GLN A 71 -2.19 5.70 -5.29
N LEU A 72 -0.98 5.99 -5.79
CA LEU A 72 0.25 5.84 -5.03
C LEU A 72 0.91 7.21 -4.92
N PRO A 73 1.21 7.70 -3.69
CA PRO A 73 1.86 9.00 -3.53
C PRO A 73 3.21 9.06 -4.26
N GLN A 74 3.47 10.18 -4.93
CA GLN A 74 4.72 10.37 -5.69
C GLN A 74 5.97 10.16 -4.83
N ARG A 75 5.91 10.44 -3.53
CA ARG A 75 7.04 10.23 -2.62
C ARG A 75 7.51 8.77 -2.57
N LYS A 76 6.64 7.83 -2.96
CA LYS A 76 6.98 6.39 -3.02
C LYS A 76 7.87 6.05 -4.22
N ALA A 77 8.08 6.99 -5.16
CA ALA A 77 8.96 6.78 -6.31
C ALA A 77 10.41 6.49 -5.88
N LYS A 78 10.80 6.88 -4.67
CA LYS A 78 12.12 6.54 -4.12
C LYS A 78 12.36 5.03 -4.06
N PHE A 79 11.30 4.22 -4.07
CA PHE A 79 11.39 2.75 -4.02
C PHE A 79 11.49 2.12 -5.40
N PHE A 80 11.39 2.90 -6.49
CA PHE A 80 11.44 2.36 -7.85
C PHE A 80 12.87 2.02 -8.31
N ASP A 81 13.88 2.37 -7.53
CA ASP A 81 15.27 2.01 -7.79
C ASP A 81 15.56 0.52 -7.66
N LYS A 82 14.68 -0.22 -6.99
CA LYS A 82 14.74 -1.66 -6.84
C LYS A 82 13.38 -2.26 -7.16
N LEU A 83 13.39 -3.50 -7.66
CA LEU A 83 12.13 -4.19 -7.96
C LEU A 83 11.32 -4.32 -6.67
N THR A 84 10.15 -3.71 -6.66
CA THR A 84 9.30 -3.64 -5.47
C THR A 84 7.87 -4.03 -5.84
N LYS A 85 7.27 -4.90 -5.03
CA LYS A 85 5.85 -5.21 -5.12
C LYS A 85 5.11 -4.43 -4.06
N PHE A 86 4.07 -3.70 -4.47
CA PHE A 86 3.23 -2.91 -3.58
C PHE A 86 1.95 -3.67 -3.27
N TYR A 87 1.56 -3.64 -1.99
CA TYR A 87 0.30 -4.19 -1.50
C TYR A 87 -0.49 -3.08 -0.82
N ILE A 88 -1.66 -2.78 -1.33
CA ILE A 88 -2.57 -1.82 -0.71
C ILE A 88 -3.80 -2.58 -0.25
N TRP A 89 -3.91 -2.78 1.05
CA TRP A 89 -4.96 -3.56 1.68
C TRP A 89 -6.21 -2.72 1.93
N ASN A 90 -7.39 -3.36 1.86
CA ASN A 90 -8.61 -2.75 2.36
C ASN A 90 -8.57 -2.68 3.90
N LYS A 91 -9.50 -1.94 4.49
CA LYS A 91 -9.54 -1.71 5.94
C LYS A 91 -9.67 -3.00 6.73
N SER A 92 -10.41 -3.99 6.22
CA SER A 92 -10.59 -5.28 6.87
C SER A 92 -9.43 -6.26 6.68
N LEU A 93 -8.43 -5.92 5.86
CA LEU A 93 -7.27 -6.77 5.56
C LEU A 93 -7.64 -8.11 4.94
N THR A 94 -8.72 -8.12 4.17
CA THR A 94 -9.20 -9.30 3.47
C THR A 94 -8.80 -9.33 2.00
N ARG A 95 -8.54 -8.16 1.42
CA ARG A 95 -8.23 -8.02 0.01
C ARG A 95 -7.20 -6.93 -0.20
N ALA A 96 -6.28 -7.14 -1.15
CA ALA A 96 -5.27 -6.15 -1.50
C ALA A 96 -5.21 -5.90 -3.00
N ALA A 97 -4.93 -4.66 -3.36
CA ALA A 97 -4.53 -4.28 -4.71
C ALA A 97 -3.00 -4.40 -4.78
N THR A 98 -2.48 -5.13 -5.75
CA THR A 98 -1.03 -5.34 -5.89
C THR A 98 -0.55 -4.92 -7.26
N PHE A 99 0.67 -4.38 -7.30
CA PHE A 99 1.31 -3.98 -8.56
C PHE A 99 2.83 -3.89 -8.35
N TRP A 100 3.55 -3.92 -9.47
CA TRP A 100 5.00 -3.89 -9.45
C TRP A 100 5.55 -2.51 -9.82
N SER A 101 6.64 -2.12 -9.19
CA SER A 101 7.32 -0.84 -9.49
C SER A 101 7.71 -0.73 -10.97
N ASP A 102 8.16 -1.81 -11.58
CA ASP A 102 8.58 -1.78 -12.99
C ASP A 102 7.43 -1.48 -13.96
N ASP A 103 6.20 -1.81 -13.58
CA ASP A 103 5.03 -1.57 -14.42
C ASP A 103 4.54 -0.13 -14.35
N ILE A 104 4.84 0.57 -13.26
CA ILE A 104 4.27 1.90 -12.99
C ILE A 104 5.29 3.05 -13.02
N LYS A 105 6.57 2.75 -13.07
CA LYS A 105 7.64 3.76 -12.92
C LYS A 105 7.61 4.86 -13.99
N ASP A 106 7.02 4.60 -15.15
CA ASP A 106 6.95 5.56 -16.25
C ASP A 106 5.64 6.34 -16.30
N LEU A 107 4.72 6.10 -15.35
CA LEU A 107 3.49 6.88 -15.25
C LEU A 107 3.79 8.31 -14.80
N GLU A 108 3.06 9.28 -15.38
CA GLU A 108 3.16 10.68 -14.96
C GLU A 108 2.31 10.92 -13.71
N PRO A 109 2.87 11.44 -12.62
CA PRO A 109 2.06 11.76 -11.44
C PRO A 109 1.12 12.93 -11.70
N VAL A 110 -0.04 12.89 -11.04
CA VAL A 110 -1.12 13.87 -11.20
C VAL A 110 -1.41 14.52 -9.85
N GLU A 111 -1.59 15.84 -9.84
CA GLU A 111 -1.99 16.53 -8.62
C GLU A 111 -3.43 16.22 -8.25
N VAL A 112 -3.65 15.85 -7.00
CA VAL A 112 -4.97 15.52 -6.46
C VAL A 112 -5.22 16.34 -5.20
N PRO A 113 -6.47 16.77 -4.95
CA PRO A 113 -6.77 17.50 -3.71
C PRO A 113 -6.41 16.68 -2.47
N ASN A 114 -5.84 17.36 -1.48
CA ASN A 114 -5.44 16.74 -0.22
C ASN A 114 -6.37 17.21 0.90
N LYS A 115 -6.93 16.27 1.67
CA LYS A 115 -7.87 16.60 2.73
C LYS A 115 -7.22 17.08 4.04
N TYR A 116 -5.90 16.97 4.15
CA TYR A 116 -5.17 17.42 5.35
C TYR A 116 -4.57 18.81 5.20
N VAL A 117 -4.24 19.22 3.97
CA VAL A 117 -3.69 20.54 3.65
C VAL A 117 -4.43 21.11 2.44
N TYR A 118 -4.35 22.43 2.25
CA TYR A 118 -5.02 23.07 1.12
C TYR A 118 -4.30 22.86 -0.19
N LYS A 119 -2.98 22.64 -0.15
CA LYS A 119 -2.19 22.31 -1.35
C LYS A 119 -2.37 20.83 -1.66
N GLY A 120 -2.63 20.51 -2.93
CA GLY A 120 -2.75 19.13 -3.38
C GLY A 120 -1.44 18.34 -3.30
N GLU A 121 -1.53 17.03 -3.37
CA GLU A 121 -0.40 16.12 -3.49
C GLU A 121 -0.38 15.51 -4.88
N TYR A 122 0.80 15.06 -5.31
CA TYR A 122 0.95 14.32 -6.56
C TYR A 122 0.87 12.83 -6.32
N PHE A 123 0.13 12.13 -7.17
CA PHE A 123 -0.06 10.68 -7.11
C PHE A 123 0.13 10.07 -8.48
N PHE A 124 0.70 8.86 -8.50
CA PHE A 124 0.55 7.99 -9.66
C PHE A 124 -0.86 7.42 -9.63
N GLN A 125 -1.59 7.60 -10.72
CA GLN A 125 -2.94 7.03 -10.87
C GLN A 125 -2.81 5.76 -11.69
N ILE A 126 -2.81 4.61 -11.01
CA ILE A 126 -2.50 3.32 -11.61
C ILE A 126 -3.79 2.72 -12.17
N PRO A 127 -3.84 2.48 -13.50
CA PRO A 127 -5.02 1.84 -14.11
C PRO A 127 -5.24 0.45 -13.52
N LEU A 128 -6.50 0.04 -13.39
CA LEU A 128 -6.82 -1.25 -12.78
C LEU A 128 -6.33 -2.44 -13.60
N ASP A 129 -6.08 -2.28 -14.89
CA ASP A 129 -5.50 -3.34 -15.72
C ASP A 129 -4.02 -3.61 -15.42
N MET A 130 -3.36 -2.74 -14.66
CA MET A 130 -2.00 -2.93 -14.16
C MET A 130 -1.98 -3.51 -12.74
N VAL A 131 -3.15 -3.75 -12.15
CA VAL A 131 -3.31 -4.15 -10.75
C VAL A 131 -3.85 -5.56 -10.68
N GLU A 132 -3.25 -6.39 -9.82
CA GLU A 132 -3.78 -7.70 -9.47
C GLU A 132 -4.38 -7.60 -8.06
N PHE A 133 -5.66 -7.98 -7.94
CA PHE A 133 -6.32 -8.06 -6.64
C PHE A 133 -6.14 -9.45 -6.08
N VAL A 134 -5.74 -9.52 -4.80
CA VAL A 134 -5.53 -10.80 -4.11
C VAL A 134 -6.37 -10.83 -2.85
N GLU A 135 -6.73 -12.04 -2.42
CA GLU A 135 -7.53 -12.24 -1.21
C GLU A 135 -6.73 -13.02 -0.18
N LEU A 136 -6.84 -12.59 1.08
CA LEU A 136 -6.23 -13.30 2.19
C LEU A 136 -7.16 -14.42 2.62
N GLN A 137 -6.66 -15.67 2.57
CA GLN A 137 -7.45 -16.87 2.90
C GLN A 137 -7.61 -17.06 4.41
N HIS A 138 -6.78 -16.43 5.22
CA HIS A 138 -6.81 -16.54 6.68
C HIS A 138 -7.15 -15.16 7.27
N GLU A 139 -8.05 -15.17 8.25
CA GLU A 139 -8.45 -13.93 8.91
C GLU A 139 -7.37 -13.43 9.87
N LEU A 140 -7.18 -12.12 9.87
CA LEU A 140 -6.42 -11.42 10.91
C LEU A 140 -7.39 -10.76 11.88
N GLU A 141 -7.00 -10.67 13.15
CA GLU A 141 -7.73 -9.86 14.10
C GLU A 141 -7.54 -8.39 13.75
N VAL A 142 -8.65 -7.71 13.43
CA VAL A 142 -8.64 -6.29 13.10
C VAL A 142 -9.44 -5.54 14.15
N PRO A 143 -8.91 -4.43 14.68
CA PRO A 143 -9.63 -3.62 15.66
C PRO A 143 -10.96 -3.12 15.12
N ALA A 144 -11.97 -3.13 15.97
CA ALA A 144 -13.31 -2.68 15.61
C ALA A 144 -13.36 -1.16 15.39
#